data_4534fc319f273b261886d9d1a0f29cfc
#
_entry.id   4534fc319f273b261886d9d1a0f29cfc
#
_cell.length_a   1.000
_cell.length_b   1.000
_cell.length_c   1.000
_cell.angle_alpha   90.00
_cell.angle_beta   90.00
_cell.angle_gamma   90.00
#
_symmetry.space_group_name_H-M   'P 1'
#
loop_
_entity.id
_entity.type
_entity.pdbx_description
1 polymer ?
#
loop_
_entity_poly.entity_id
_entity_poly.type
_entity_poly.pdbx_seq_one_letter_code
_entity_poly.pdbx_strand_id
1 'polypeptide(L)'
;MIQSRIPFRLSSKLMAALGGALALAGCTTTNPVQVTRFHLDQPLAPGSFSIESTPAMGPGSPVAPDSIELNMYSDIVAGELTRLGYTRASGPADSELTVSVLVDRGTRPDYNAGGSSVSFGIGGASFGRHTGFGGGVGTTVPIGNRQERFIVGTRMQVQIKRRSDGTAIWEGRAMTEAKGQSPDASPQAAVAKLAHAMFAGFPGESGKTISVK
;
A
#
# COMPACT_ATOMS: atom_id res chain seq x y z
N MET A 1 49.46 27.93 -43.57
CA MET A 1 48.34 27.76 -42.66
C MET A 1 47.41 26.67 -43.23
N ILE A 2 47.55 25.44 -42.77
CA ILE A 2 46.79 24.30 -43.27
C ILE A 2 45.88 23.85 -42.13
N GLN A 3 44.56 24.10 -42.24
CA GLN A 3 43.56 23.59 -41.30
C GLN A 3 43.11 22.18 -41.72
N SER A 4 43.54 21.22 -40.97
CA SER A 4 43.10 19.84 -41.08
C SER A 4 41.72 19.66 -40.41
N ARG A 5 40.66 19.46 -41.19
CA ARG A 5 39.32 19.06 -40.71
C ARG A 5 39.25 17.54 -40.62
N ILE A 6 39.15 17.00 -39.42
CA ILE A 6 38.92 15.59 -39.16
C ILE A 6 37.39 15.34 -39.18
N PRO A 7 36.84 14.51 -40.07
CA PRO A 7 35.43 14.17 -40.02
C PRO A 7 35.21 13.04 -38.96
N PHE A 8 34.56 13.41 -37.87
CA PHE A 8 34.11 12.45 -36.85
C PHE A 8 32.91 11.66 -37.41
N ARG A 9 33.17 10.49 -37.97
CA ARG A 9 32.10 9.55 -38.38
C ARG A 9 31.60 8.82 -37.15
N LEU A 10 30.46 9.25 -36.60
CA LEU A 10 29.75 8.54 -35.56
C LEU A 10 29.16 7.27 -36.17
N SER A 11 29.66 6.11 -35.71
CA SER A 11 29.23 4.81 -36.19
C SER A 11 27.75 4.58 -35.82
N SER A 12 26.92 4.30 -36.84
CA SER A 12 25.46 4.02 -36.71
C SER A 12 25.12 2.85 -35.78
N LYS A 13 26.12 2.06 -35.40
CA LYS A 13 25.97 0.93 -34.47
C LYS A 13 25.83 1.36 -32.99
N LEU A 14 26.27 2.60 -32.64
CA LEU A 14 26.12 3.12 -31.28
C LEU A 14 24.70 3.65 -30.99
N MET A 15 23.98 4.09 -32.01
CA MET A 15 22.61 4.56 -31.84
C MET A 15 21.58 3.43 -31.64
N ALA A 16 21.85 2.23 -32.14
CA ALA A 16 20.97 1.08 -31.96
C ALA A 16 21.01 0.50 -30.52
N ALA A 17 22.11 0.70 -29.78
CA ALA A 17 22.24 0.21 -28.41
C ALA A 17 21.54 1.09 -27.38
N LEU A 18 21.31 2.38 -27.67
CA LEU A 18 20.65 3.31 -26.73
C LEU A 18 19.12 3.23 -26.78
N GLY A 19 18.55 2.72 -27.88
CA GLY A 19 17.09 2.55 -28.07
C GLY A 19 16.49 1.35 -27.36
N GLY A 20 17.31 0.36 -26.96
CA GLY A 20 16.83 -0.89 -26.34
C GLY A 20 16.64 -0.84 -24.82
N ALA A 21 17.18 0.18 -24.15
CA ALA A 21 17.18 0.24 -22.68
C ALA A 21 15.92 0.89 -22.06
N LEU A 22 15.04 1.52 -22.86
CA LEU A 22 13.84 2.21 -22.35
C LEU A 22 12.56 1.37 -22.32
N ALA A 23 12.59 0.09 -22.72
CA ALA A 23 11.38 -0.73 -22.83
C ALA A 23 11.08 -1.60 -21.60
N LEU A 24 11.83 -1.50 -20.51
CA LEU A 24 11.59 -2.24 -19.26
C LEU A 24 10.90 -1.39 -18.17
N ALA A 25 10.05 -0.45 -18.55
CA ALA A 25 9.07 0.10 -17.63
C ALA A 25 8.02 -1.00 -17.36
N GLY A 26 8.38 -1.95 -16.49
CA GLY A 26 7.49 -2.99 -16.03
C GLY A 26 6.24 -2.37 -15.44
N CYS A 27 5.07 -2.70 -15.98
CA CYS A 27 3.79 -2.39 -15.37
C CYS A 27 3.73 -3.08 -14.00
N THR A 28 4.16 -2.39 -12.96
CA THR A 28 3.86 -2.80 -11.59
C THR A 28 2.35 -2.62 -11.41
N THR A 29 1.61 -3.71 -11.38
CA THR A 29 0.20 -3.71 -10.98
C THR A 29 0.17 -3.36 -9.49
N THR A 30 0.16 -2.08 -9.20
CA THR A 30 -0.04 -1.59 -7.83
C THR A 30 -1.50 -1.79 -7.46
N ASN A 31 -1.75 -2.53 -6.38
CA ASN A 31 -3.09 -2.65 -5.83
C ASN A 31 -3.59 -1.27 -5.40
N PRO A 32 -4.81 -0.87 -5.77
CA PRO A 32 -5.32 0.45 -5.42
C PRO A 32 -5.54 0.57 -3.91
N VAL A 33 -5.43 1.79 -3.41
CA VAL A 33 -5.77 2.17 -2.04
C VAL A 33 -7.15 2.81 -2.06
N GLN A 34 -8.08 2.30 -1.25
CA GLN A 34 -9.36 2.94 -1.01
C GLN A 34 -9.19 3.94 0.13
N VAL A 35 -9.54 5.19 -0.11
CA VAL A 35 -9.40 6.29 0.87
C VAL A 35 -10.73 6.99 1.08
N THR A 36 -11.13 7.15 2.33
CA THR A 36 -12.26 7.98 2.74
C THR A 36 -11.78 9.00 3.76
N ARG A 37 -12.19 10.25 3.61
CA ARG A 37 -11.80 11.34 4.50
C ARG A 37 -13.03 12.04 5.03
N PHE A 38 -12.95 12.53 6.26
CA PHE A 38 -13.97 13.37 6.89
C PHE A 38 -13.26 14.56 7.55
N HIS A 39 -13.81 15.73 7.41
CA HIS A 39 -13.29 16.92 8.08
C HIS A 39 -14.43 17.89 8.39
N LEU A 40 -14.19 18.75 9.35
CA LEU A 40 -15.07 19.88 9.61
C LEU A 40 -14.94 20.87 8.46
N ASP A 41 -16.03 21.58 8.20
CA ASP A 41 -16.10 22.61 7.14
C ASP A 41 -15.40 23.91 7.60
N GLN A 42 -14.14 23.76 8.04
CA GLN A 42 -13.26 24.83 8.53
C GLN A 42 -11.88 24.69 7.89
N PRO A 43 -11.17 25.81 7.66
CA PRO A 43 -9.79 25.75 7.17
C PRO A 43 -8.91 24.97 8.14
N LEU A 44 -8.21 23.97 7.63
CA LEU A 44 -7.21 23.20 8.37
C LEU A 44 -5.84 23.87 8.19
N ALA A 45 -5.56 24.88 9.01
CA ALA A 45 -4.25 25.53 9.00
C ALA A 45 -3.18 24.59 9.61
N PRO A 46 -1.97 24.55 9.03
CA PRO A 46 -0.86 23.85 9.64
C PRO A 46 -0.56 24.40 11.04
N GLY A 47 -0.25 23.51 11.98
CA GLY A 47 0.06 23.82 13.36
C GLY A 47 1.04 22.80 13.94
N SER A 48 1.35 22.93 15.25
CA SER A 48 2.16 21.95 15.95
C SER A 48 1.34 20.71 16.30
N PHE A 49 1.93 19.52 16.14
CA PHE A 49 1.25 18.26 16.44
C PHE A 49 2.12 17.31 17.27
N SER A 50 1.46 16.51 18.11
CA SER A 50 2.03 15.31 18.72
C SER A 50 1.24 14.08 18.31
N ILE A 51 1.93 12.92 18.24
CA ILE A 51 1.24 11.66 17.97
C ILE A 51 1.00 10.96 19.30
N GLU A 52 -0.24 10.57 19.53
CA GLU A 52 -0.64 9.75 20.66
C GLU A 52 -0.85 8.32 20.19
N SER A 53 -0.13 7.40 20.80
CA SER A 53 -0.31 5.97 20.57
C SER A 53 -1.66 5.55 21.16
N THR A 54 -2.63 5.32 20.31
CA THR A 54 -3.91 4.76 20.75
C THR A 54 -3.80 3.24 20.70
N PRO A 55 -3.97 2.53 21.83
CA PRO A 55 -4.05 1.09 21.81
C PRO A 55 -5.18 0.65 20.87
N ALA A 56 -4.89 -0.28 19.98
CA ALA A 56 -5.94 -0.89 19.18
C ALA A 56 -6.94 -1.58 20.11
N MET A 57 -8.14 -1.04 20.20
CA MET A 57 -9.22 -1.60 21.01
C MET A 57 -9.96 -2.67 20.20
N GLY A 58 -9.59 -3.94 20.38
CA GLY A 58 -10.33 -5.06 19.81
C GLY A 58 -9.81 -6.39 20.31
N PRO A 59 -10.67 -7.42 20.46
CA PRO A 59 -10.21 -8.76 20.79
C PRO A 59 -9.32 -9.27 19.65
N GLY A 60 -8.03 -9.44 19.94
CA GLY A 60 -7.01 -9.91 18.99
C GLY A 60 -6.04 -8.85 18.49
N SER A 61 -6.09 -7.63 18.97
CA SER A 61 -5.11 -6.60 18.64
C SER A 61 -3.82 -6.79 19.45
N PRO A 62 -2.72 -7.26 18.85
CA PRO A 62 -1.51 -7.57 19.61
C PRO A 62 -0.56 -6.37 19.78
N VAL A 63 -0.93 -5.18 19.29
CA VAL A 63 -0.01 -4.04 19.32
C VAL A 63 -0.11 -3.35 20.68
N ALA A 64 0.89 -3.57 21.52
CA ALA A 64 1.05 -2.87 22.79
C ALA A 64 1.32 -1.37 22.56
N PRO A 65 0.84 -0.47 23.45
CA PRO A 65 1.33 0.90 23.47
C PRO A 65 2.86 0.87 23.58
N ASP A 66 3.55 1.78 22.88
CA ASP A 66 5.02 1.88 22.83
C ASP A 66 5.74 0.74 22.08
N SER A 67 5.06 0.02 21.18
CA SER A 67 5.73 -0.94 20.34
C SER A 67 6.59 -0.25 19.27
N ILE A 68 7.73 -0.88 18.92
CA ILE A 68 8.61 -0.41 17.82
C ILE A 68 7.81 -0.27 16.52
N GLU A 69 6.89 -1.19 16.28
CA GLU A 69 6.03 -1.18 15.09
C GLU A 69 5.12 0.05 15.07
N LEU A 70 4.47 0.39 16.18
CA LEU A 70 3.61 1.56 16.27
C LEU A 70 4.39 2.86 16.12
N ASN A 71 5.59 2.94 16.67
CA ASN A 71 6.48 4.09 16.50
C ASN A 71 6.86 4.28 15.02
N MET A 72 7.18 3.20 14.31
CA MET A 72 7.45 3.25 12.87
C MET A 72 6.23 3.78 12.07
N TYR A 73 5.02 3.34 12.40
CA TYR A 73 3.79 3.83 11.74
C TYR A 73 3.55 5.30 12.03
N SER A 74 3.78 5.70 13.26
CA SER A 74 3.67 7.09 13.70
C SER A 74 4.66 7.99 12.97
N ASP A 75 5.89 7.55 12.79
CA ASP A 75 6.91 8.31 12.06
C ASP A 75 6.58 8.45 10.56
N ILE A 76 5.99 7.44 9.94
CA ILE A 76 5.49 7.52 8.56
C ILE A 76 4.41 8.60 8.45
N VAL A 77 3.42 8.60 9.35
CA VAL A 77 2.35 9.61 9.37
C VAL A 77 2.90 11.00 9.66
N ALA A 78 3.84 11.11 10.62
CA ALA A 78 4.51 12.38 10.92
C ALA A 78 5.24 12.96 9.71
N GLY A 79 5.89 12.11 8.91
CA GLY A 79 6.53 12.51 7.66
C GLY A 79 5.55 13.12 6.65
N GLU A 80 4.37 12.53 6.48
CA GLU A 80 3.34 13.08 5.59
C GLU A 80 2.78 14.43 6.11
N LEU A 81 2.51 14.54 7.42
CA LEU A 81 2.07 15.80 8.01
C LEU A 81 3.11 16.90 7.87
N THR A 82 4.40 16.57 8.06
CA THR A 82 5.48 17.54 7.87
C THR A 82 5.56 18.04 6.43
N ARG A 83 5.32 17.18 5.44
CA ARG A 83 5.22 17.60 4.02
C ARG A 83 4.07 18.57 3.76
N LEU A 84 3.02 18.49 4.55
CA LEU A 84 1.87 19.40 4.49
C LEU A 84 2.09 20.71 5.28
N GLY A 85 3.29 20.89 5.89
CA GLY A 85 3.65 22.10 6.62
C GLY A 85 3.35 22.07 8.11
N TYR A 86 2.89 20.94 8.66
CA TYR A 86 2.72 20.77 10.10
C TYR A 86 4.07 20.55 10.78
N THR A 87 4.22 20.98 12.04
CA THR A 87 5.45 20.86 12.82
C THR A 87 5.28 19.86 13.94
N ARG A 88 6.16 18.85 14.01
CA ARG A 88 6.15 17.89 15.12
C ARG A 88 6.64 18.57 16.40
N ALA A 89 5.83 18.59 17.44
CA ALA A 89 6.19 19.15 18.75
C ALA A 89 7.16 18.23 19.50
N SER A 90 7.95 18.80 20.40
CA SER A 90 8.90 18.04 21.24
C SER A 90 8.19 17.16 22.27
N GLY A 91 6.97 17.52 22.64
CA GLY A 91 6.14 16.76 23.57
C GLY A 91 4.65 17.08 23.42
N PRO A 92 3.80 16.28 24.06
CA PRO A 92 2.35 16.50 23.97
C PRO A 92 1.92 17.88 24.45
N ALA A 93 2.54 18.43 25.52
CA ALA A 93 2.16 19.73 26.10
C ALA A 93 2.38 20.90 25.14
N ASP A 94 3.33 20.78 24.20
CA ASP A 94 3.74 21.83 23.27
C ASP A 94 2.99 21.78 21.94
N SER A 95 2.03 20.86 21.79
CA SER A 95 1.30 20.66 20.55
C SER A 95 -0.11 21.25 20.59
N GLU A 96 -0.51 21.89 19.50
CA GLU A 96 -1.87 22.39 19.28
C GLU A 96 -2.82 21.26 18.84
N LEU A 97 -2.26 20.25 18.20
CA LEU A 97 -3.00 19.12 17.64
C LEU A 97 -2.52 17.80 18.22
N THR A 98 -3.45 16.90 18.41
CA THR A 98 -3.20 15.49 18.73
C THR A 98 -3.54 14.63 17.54
N VAL A 99 -2.61 13.78 17.13
CA VAL A 99 -2.79 12.83 16.02
C VAL A 99 -2.79 11.42 16.58
N SER A 100 -3.84 10.67 16.31
CA SER A 100 -3.90 9.24 16.61
C SER A 100 -3.80 8.41 15.36
N VAL A 101 -3.02 7.33 15.42
CA VAL A 101 -2.77 6.40 14.32
C VAL A 101 -3.19 5.00 14.77
N LEU A 102 -4.07 4.39 14.00
CA LEU A 102 -4.52 3.01 14.20
C LEU A 102 -4.25 2.22 12.92
N VAL A 103 -3.57 1.09 13.04
CA VAL A 103 -3.32 0.17 11.94
C VAL A 103 -3.83 -1.22 12.32
N ASP A 104 -4.65 -1.80 11.44
CA ASP A 104 -5.16 -3.16 11.55
C ASP A 104 -4.71 -3.97 10.34
N ARG A 105 -4.21 -5.19 10.58
CA ARG A 105 -3.70 -6.08 9.54
C ARG A 105 -4.27 -7.47 9.74
N GLY A 106 -4.70 -8.07 8.63
CA GLY A 106 -5.24 -9.42 8.63
C GLY A 106 -4.80 -10.19 7.38
N THR A 107 -4.86 -11.51 7.47
CA THR A 107 -4.59 -12.40 6.35
C THR A 107 -5.82 -13.21 6.00
N ARG A 108 -6.01 -13.45 4.70
CA ARG A 108 -7.05 -14.35 4.20
C ARG A 108 -6.51 -15.23 3.08
N PRO A 109 -7.04 -16.46 2.88
CA PRO A 109 -6.67 -17.28 1.75
C PRO A 109 -6.94 -16.58 0.41
N ASP A 110 -6.04 -16.75 -0.56
CA ASP A 110 -6.26 -16.30 -1.93
C ASP A 110 -6.99 -17.39 -2.73
N TYR A 111 -8.30 -17.37 -2.72
CA TYR A 111 -9.14 -18.33 -3.44
C TYR A 111 -9.03 -18.22 -4.97
N ASN A 112 -8.50 -17.10 -5.50
CA ASN A 112 -8.28 -16.88 -6.92
C ASN A 112 -6.89 -17.33 -7.39
N ALA A 113 -6.06 -17.82 -6.49
CA ALA A 113 -4.77 -18.39 -6.82
C ALA A 113 -4.99 -19.75 -7.48
N GLY A 114 -5.26 -19.77 -8.78
CA GLY A 114 -5.45 -20.97 -9.56
C GLY A 114 -4.25 -21.92 -9.42
N GLY A 115 -4.44 -23.00 -8.70
CA GLY A 115 -3.54 -24.16 -8.72
C GLY A 115 -3.71 -24.86 -10.06
N SER A 116 -2.60 -25.15 -10.75
CA SER A 116 -2.64 -26.08 -11.88
C SER A 116 -2.91 -27.47 -11.32
N SER A 117 -4.02 -28.08 -11.68
CA SER A 117 -4.32 -29.47 -11.38
C SER A 117 -4.39 -30.25 -12.68
N VAL A 118 -3.83 -31.45 -12.70
CA VAL A 118 -4.01 -32.39 -13.81
C VAL A 118 -4.93 -33.49 -13.32
N SER A 119 -6.04 -33.63 -14.01
CA SER A 119 -6.99 -34.71 -13.76
C SER A 119 -6.70 -35.88 -14.71
N PHE A 120 -6.41 -37.05 -14.15
CA PHE A 120 -6.29 -38.29 -14.92
C PHE A 120 -7.60 -39.04 -14.84
N GLY A 121 -8.31 -39.10 -15.95
CA GLY A 121 -9.51 -39.95 -16.11
C GLY A 121 -9.22 -41.10 -17.06
N ILE A 122 -9.84 -42.26 -16.84
CA ILE A 122 -9.83 -43.35 -17.84
C ILE A 122 -10.69 -42.86 -19.01
N GLY A 123 -10.01 -42.37 -20.10
CA GLY A 123 -10.73 -41.91 -21.28
C GLY A 123 -10.17 -40.69 -22.00
N GLY A 124 -9.08 -40.08 -21.52
CA GLY A 124 -8.46 -38.95 -22.19
C GLY A 124 -7.95 -37.87 -21.23
N ALA A 125 -6.73 -37.40 -21.47
CA ALA A 125 -6.18 -36.25 -20.78
C ALA A 125 -6.67 -34.98 -21.46
N SER A 126 -7.49 -34.18 -20.78
CA SER A 126 -7.84 -32.83 -21.26
C SER A 126 -7.07 -31.79 -20.45
N PHE A 127 -6.29 -30.97 -21.15
CA PHE A 127 -5.60 -29.82 -20.58
C PHE A 127 -6.47 -28.58 -20.77
N GLY A 128 -7.13 -28.13 -19.70
CA GLY A 128 -8.00 -26.97 -19.77
C GLY A 128 -8.04 -26.19 -18.48
N ARG A 129 -8.11 -24.87 -18.61
CA ARG A 129 -8.05 -23.91 -17.49
C ARG A 129 -9.37 -23.76 -16.73
N HIS A 130 -10.47 -24.18 -17.28
CA HIS A 130 -11.82 -24.20 -16.69
C HIS A 130 -12.71 -25.10 -17.53
N THR A 131 -13.44 -25.99 -16.86
CA THR A 131 -14.49 -26.91 -17.31
C THR A 131 -14.04 -28.33 -17.54
N GLY A 132 -14.27 -29.18 -16.57
CA GLY A 132 -14.33 -30.62 -16.70
C GLY A 132 -15.73 -31.10 -16.32
N PHE A 133 -16.62 -31.28 -17.27
CA PHE A 133 -17.79 -32.13 -17.13
C PHE A 133 -17.44 -33.50 -17.72
N GLY A 134 -17.33 -34.48 -16.86
CA GLY A 134 -17.08 -35.85 -17.26
C GLY A 134 -17.28 -36.76 -16.05
N GLY A 135 -18.38 -37.52 -16.02
CA GLY A 135 -18.61 -38.56 -15.02
C GLY A 135 -17.64 -39.71 -15.27
N GLY A 136 -16.52 -39.71 -14.56
CA GLY A 136 -15.51 -40.75 -14.53
C GLY A 136 -14.79 -40.69 -13.20
N VAL A 137 -14.45 -41.86 -12.64
CA VAL A 137 -13.62 -41.93 -11.44
C VAL A 137 -12.22 -41.46 -11.82
N GLY A 138 -11.93 -40.18 -11.52
CA GLY A 138 -10.65 -39.57 -11.80
C GLY A 138 -9.95 -39.17 -10.52
N THR A 139 -8.65 -39.43 -10.41
CA THR A 139 -7.81 -38.89 -9.36
C THR A 139 -7.20 -37.58 -9.81
N THR A 140 -7.49 -36.49 -9.08
CA THR A 140 -6.87 -35.20 -9.33
C THR A 140 -5.59 -35.10 -8.52
N VAL A 141 -4.46 -35.01 -9.20
CA VAL A 141 -3.16 -34.80 -8.56
C VAL A 141 -2.81 -33.33 -8.71
N PRO A 142 -2.68 -32.57 -7.61
CA PRO A 142 -2.19 -31.21 -7.67
C PRO A 142 -0.72 -31.23 -8.06
N ILE A 143 -0.38 -30.61 -9.20
CA ILE A 143 1.00 -30.45 -9.64
C ILE A 143 1.45 -29.05 -9.27
N GLY A 144 2.49 -28.98 -8.44
CA GLY A 144 3.08 -27.74 -7.98
C GLY A 144 3.12 -27.62 -6.47
N ASN A 145 4.12 -26.93 -5.96
CA ASN A 145 4.21 -26.58 -4.56
C ASN A 145 2.97 -25.75 -4.20
N ARG A 146 2.06 -26.28 -3.39
CA ARG A 146 1.02 -25.50 -2.74
C ARG A 146 1.69 -24.57 -1.72
N GLN A 147 2.34 -23.55 -2.20
CA GLN A 147 2.54 -22.40 -1.33
C GLN A 147 1.16 -21.84 -1.04
N GLU A 148 0.75 -21.93 0.21
CA GLU A 148 -0.49 -21.29 0.67
C GLU A 148 -0.42 -19.83 0.29
N ARG A 149 -1.16 -19.48 -0.76
CA ARG A 149 -1.22 -18.11 -1.24
C ARG A 149 -2.24 -17.40 -0.38
N PHE A 150 -1.80 -16.36 0.27
CA PHE A 150 -2.65 -15.53 1.11
C PHE A 150 -2.58 -14.08 0.67
N ILE A 151 -3.64 -13.36 0.97
CA ILE A 151 -3.74 -11.92 0.79
C ILE A 151 -3.62 -11.28 2.16
N VAL A 152 -2.78 -10.26 2.24
CA VAL A 152 -2.64 -9.42 3.42
C VAL A 152 -3.47 -8.17 3.18
N GLY A 153 -4.52 -7.98 3.98
CA GLY A 153 -5.27 -6.73 4.07
C GLY A 153 -4.64 -5.82 5.12
N THR A 154 -4.43 -4.56 4.78
CA THR A 154 -3.99 -3.54 5.72
C THR A 154 -4.98 -2.38 5.70
N ARG A 155 -5.42 -1.97 6.89
CA ARG A 155 -6.31 -0.83 7.10
C ARG A 155 -5.62 0.15 8.04
N MET A 156 -5.69 1.43 7.73
CA MET A 156 -5.16 2.50 8.56
C MET A 156 -6.23 3.55 8.80
N GLN A 157 -6.31 4.04 10.01
CA GLN A 157 -7.12 5.19 10.39
C GLN A 157 -6.20 6.22 11.06
N VAL A 158 -6.33 7.47 10.66
CA VAL A 158 -5.65 8.61 11.27
C VAL A 158 -6.70 9.63 11.66
N GLN A 159 -6.63 10.13 12.88
CA GLN A 159 -7.52 11.18 13.36
C GLN A 159 -6.69 12.35 13.89
N ILE A 160 -7.02 13.56 13.48
CA ILE A 160 -6.41 14.80 13.94
C ILE A 160 -7.43 15.54 14.81
N LYS A 161 -7.07 15.81 16.05
CA LYS A 161 -7.90 16.52 17.02
C LYS A 161 -7.24 17.81 17.44
N ARG A 162 -8.04 18.83 17.70
CA ARG A 162 -7.60 20.03 18.41
C ARG A 162 -7.39 19.66 19.89
N ARG A 163 -6.20 19.96 20.42
CA ARG A 163 -5.89 19.60 21.80
C ARG A 163 -6.70 20.36 22.84
N SER A 164 -7.02 21.64 22.57
CA SER A 164 -7.69 22.52 23.53
C SER A 164 -9.07 22.03 23.98
N ASP A 165 -9.80 21.35 23.08
CA ASP A 165 -11.19 20.91 23.30
C ASP A 165 -11.44 19.44 22.90
N GLY A 166 -10.44 18.76 22.39
CA GLY A 166 -10.56 17.37 21.95
C GLY A 166 -11.38 17.17 20.67
N THR A 167 -11.77 18.25 19.99
CA THR A 167 -12.59 18.18 18.77
C THR A 167 -11.81 17.52 17.64
N ALA A 168 -12.36 16.46 17.04
CA ALA A 168 -11.82 15.87 15.82
C ALA A 168 -12.07 16.83 14.65
N ILE A 169 -10.99 17.33 14.04
CA ILE A 169 -11.05 18.29 12.94
C ILE A 169 -10.87 17.60 11.58
N TRP A 170 -10.20 16.46 11.55
CA TRP A 170 -10.00 15.64 10.36
C TRP A 170 -9.84 14.17 10.72
N GLU A 171 -10.36 13.30 9.88
CA GLU A 171 -10.22 11.85 9.98
C GLU A 171 -10.04 11.25 8.59
N GLY A 172 -9.04 10.38 8.44
CA GLY A 172 -8.79 9.61 7.24
C GLY A 172 -8.84 8.11 7.52
N ARG A 173 -9.43 7.37 6.60
CA ARG A 173 -9.42 5.90 6.58
C ARG A 173 -8.90 5.45 5.24
N ALA A 174 -7.93 4.54 5.25
CA ALA A 174 -7.38 3.96 4.04
C ALA A 174 -7.26 2.45 4.18
N MET A 175 -7.44 1.72 3.07
CA MET A 175 -7.28 0.27 3.03
C MET A 175 -6.66 -0.18 1.71
N THR A 176 -5.84 -1.21 1.78
CA THR A 176 -5.25 -1.88 0.61
C THR A 176 -5.11 -3.38 0.86
N GLU A 177 -4.98 -4.14 -0.20
CA GLU A 177 -4.68 -5.56 -0.14
C GLU A 177 -3.45 -5.86 -0.99
N ALA A 178 -2.62 -6.79 -0.53
CA ALA A 178 -1.45 -7.24 -1.27
C ALA A 178 -1.32 -8.77 -1.18
N LYS A 179 -0.75 -9.39 -2.20
CA LYS A 179 -0.39 -10.82 -2.14
C LYS A 179 0.69 -10.99 -1.09
N GLY A 180 0.58 -11.99 -0.22
CA GLY A 180 1.45 -12.14 0.94
C GLY A 180 2.95 -12.26 0.65
N GLN A 181 3.32 -12.65 -0.57
CA GLN A 181 4.71 -12.72 -1.04
C GLN A 181 5.16 -11.44 -1.78
N SER A 182 4.28 -10.46 -1.94
CA SER A 182 4.62 -9.19 -2.56
C SER A 182 5.38 -8.29 -1.57
N PRO A 183 6.35 -7.49 -2.02
CA PRO A 183 6.97 -6.45 -1.20
C PRO A 183 5.95 -5.49 -0.56
N ASP A 184 4.84 -5.22 -1.25
CA ASP A 184 3.73 -4.39 -0.76
C ASP A 184 2.99 -5.00 0.45
N ALA A 185 3.18 -6.30 0.72
CA ALA A 185 2.59 -6.95 1.89
C ALA A 185 3.39 -6.70 3.18
N SER A 186 4.60 -6.13 3.09
CA SER A 186 5.36 -5.76 4.30
C SER A 186 4.65 -4.66 5.08
N PRO A 187 4.71 -4.67 6.43
CA PRO A 187 4.04 -3.66 7.27
C PRO A 187 4.41 -2.23 6.87
N GLN A 188 5.68 -1.98 6.76
CA GLN A 188 6.20 -0.64 6.44
C GLN A 188 5.75 -0.15 5.06
N ALA A 189 5.86 -0.99 4.02
CA ALA A 189 5.47 -0.60 2.67
C ALA A 189 3.95 -0.35 2.56
N ALA A 190 3.14 -1.22 3.16
CA ALA A 190 1.70 -1.06 3.17
C ALA A 190 1.27 0.24 3.87
N VAL A 191 1.81 0.53 5.06
CA VAL A 191 1.48 1.74 5.83
C VAL A 191 1.98 2.99 5.12
N ALA A 192 3.19 2.99 4.56
CA ALA A 192 3.69 4.12 3.78
C ALA A 192 2.80 4.44 2.58
N LYS A 193 2.36 3.41 1.86
CA LYS A 193 1.42 3.54 0.74
C LYS A 193 0.06 4.10 1.18
N LEU A 194 -0.49 3.59 2.30
CA LEU A 194 -1.75 4.07 2.86
C LEU A 194 -1.65 5.53 3.31
N ALA A 195 -0.58 5.90 4.03
CA ALA A 195 -0.33 7.26 4.48
C ALA A 195 -0.22 8.22 3.29
N HIS A 196 0.62 7.90 2.32
CA HIS A 196 0.78 8.72 1.12
C HIS A 196 -0.56 8.94 0.39
N ALA A 197 -1.32 7.87 0.14
CA ALA A 197 -2.62 7.97 -0.51
C ALA A 197 -3.64 8.77 0.33
N MET A 198 -3.61 8.61 1.65
CA MET A 198 -4.52 9.28 2.58
C MET A 198 -4.28 10.78 2.64
N PHE A 199 -3.04 11.24 2.58
CA PHE A 199 -2.68 12.65 2.64
C PHE A 199 -2.53 13.32 1.27
N ALA A 200 -2.54 12.55 0.17
CA ALA A 200 -2.52 13.10 -1.18
C ALA A 200 -3.76 13.97 -1.43
N GLY A 201 -3.55 15.28 -1.73
CA GLY A 201 -4.65 16.23 -1.91
C GLY A 201 -5.42 16.57 -0.63
N PHE A 202 -4.74 16.55 0.52
CA PHE A 202 -5.28 16.95 1.83
C PHE A 202 -5.92 18.36 1.77
N PRO A 203 -7.06 18.61 2.45
CA PRO A 203 -7.84 17.68 3.29
C PRO A 203 -8.71 16.69 2.52
N GLY A 204 -8.91 16.89 1.24
CA GLY A 204 -9.78 16.08 0.37
C GLY A 204 -11.23 16.46 0.41
N GLU A 205 -12.08 15.71 -0.27
CA GLU A 205 -13.54 15.86 -0.25
C GLU A 205 -14.12 15.03 0.90
N SER A 206 -14.84 15.68 1.83
CA SER A 206 -15.40 15.03 3.02
C SER A 206 -16.50 14.05 2.65
N GLY A 207 -16.47 12.85 3.25
CA GLY A 207 -17.47 11.80 3.06
C GLY A 207 -17.35 10.98 1.78
N LYS A 208 -16.39 11.28 0.89
CA LYS A 208 -16.21 10.59 -0.38
C LYS A 208 -15.11 9.53 -0.30
N THR A 209 -15.39 8.34 -0.80
CA THR A 209 -14.39 7.30 -1.00
C THR A 209 -13.80 7.39 -2.40
N ILE A 210 -12.48 7.47 -2.48
CA ILE A 210 -11.71 7.50 -3.73
C ILE A 210 -10.77 6.29 -3.81
N SER A 211 -10.40 5.92 -5.03
CA SER A 211 -9.40 4.89 -5.30
C SER A 211 -8.13 5.56 -5.83
N VAL A 212 -7.03 5.42 -5.10
CA VAL A 212 -5.71 5.96 -5.43
C VAL A 212 -4.82 4.82 -5.92
N LYS A 213 -4.14 5.02 -7.05
CA LYS A 213 -3.22 4.02 -7.65
C LYS A 213 -1.78 4.33 -7.29
#